data_a2087f9fb1b5ccb0a0f7c65df99b1f64
#
_entry.id   a2087f9fb1b5ccb0a0f7c65df99b1f64
#
_cell.length_a   1.000
_cell.length_b   1.000
_cell.length_c   1.000
_cell.angle_alpha   90.00
_cell.angle_beta   90.00
_cell.angle_gamma   90.00
#
_symmetry.space_group_name_H-M   'P 1'
#
loop_
_entity.id
_entity.type
_entity.pdbx_description
1 polymer ?
#
loop_
_entity_poly.entity_id
_entity_poly.type
_entity_poly.pdbx_seq_one_letter_code
_entity_poly.pdbx_strand_id
1 'polypeptide(L)'
;MRDTFVRTLLEIAKKDKNVYIVTGDLGFGVLKPFWTELPDQIINAGIAEQNMTSIAAGLAMQGKIVYTYSIGNFPTLRCIEQIRNDCAYHNANVKVVCVGGGFVYGSLGMSHHATEDIAMMRALPDVTVLAPGDLVEAEEATKAIYKQAGTCYLRLGRGGEKRIHESLSDFTVGKAIRIDEGKEVAI
;
A
#
# COMPACT_ATOMS: atom_id res chain seq x y z
N MET A 1 -9.52 6.15 -3.38
CA MET A 1 -8.08 6.03 -3.02
C MET A 1 -7.34 5.04 -3.92
N ARG A 2 -7.87 3.83 -4.15
CA ARG A 2 -7.22 2.81 -4.99
C ARG A 2 -6.75 3.33 -6.36
N ASP A 3 -7.64 3.93 -7.13
CA ASP A 3 -7.33 4.43 -8.48
C ASP A 3 -6.35 5.63 -8.45
N THR A 4 -6.42 6.43 -7.38
CA THR A 4 -5.46 7.51 -7.12
C THR A 4 -4.06 6.95 -6.89
N PHE A 5 -3.93 5.93 -6.03
CA PHE A 5 -2.68 5.23 -5.81
C PHE A 5 -2.07 4.71 -7.12
N VAL A 6 -2.86 3.97 -7.91
CA VAL A 6 -2.36 3.37 -9.17
C VAL A 6 -1.91 4.45 -10.15
N ARG A 7 -2.68 5.52 -10.33
CA ARG A 7 -2.30 6.65 -11.18
C ARG A 7 -1.00 7.31 -10.69
N THR A 8 -0.91 7.61 -9.40
CA THR A 8 0.28 8.25 -8.82
C THR A 8 1.51 7.37 -8.94
N LEU A 9 1.37 6.08 -8.65
CA LEU A 9 2.48 5.13 -8.77
C LEU A 9 2.92 4.95 -10.24
N LEU A 10 1.99 4.92 -11.18
CA LEU A 10 2.31 4.83 -12.61
C LEU A 10 3.17 6.02 -13.06
N GLU A 11 2.82 7.25 -12.66
CA GLU A 11 3.60 8.44 -12.99
C GLU A 11 5.00 8.46 -12.35
N ILE A 12 5.13 7.86 -11.17
CA ILE A 12 6.44 7.64 -10.52
C ILE A 12 7.24 6.60 -11.30
N ALA A 13 6.64 5.45 -11.60
CA ALA A 13 7.29 4.33 -12.26
C ALA A 13 7.74 4.66 -13.70
N LYS A 14 7.03 5.53 -14.42
CA LYS A 14 7.47 6.06 -15.72
C LYS A 14 8.81 6.80 -15.64
N LYS A 15 9.10 7.41 -14.50
CA LYS A 15 10.33 8.21 -14.26
C LYS A 15 11.44 7.40 -13.58
N ASP A 16 11.09 6.31 -12.90
CA ASP A 16 12.04 5.46 -12.18
C ASP A 16 11.84 3.99 -12.53
N LYS A 17 12.77 3.44 -13.32
CA LYS A 17 12.77 2.03 -13.75
C LYS A 17 13.07 1.04 -12.62
N ASN A 18 13.39 1.53 -11.40
CA ASN A 18 13.57 0.67 -10.23
C ASN A 18 12.26 0.42 -9.46
N VAL A 19 11.16 1.08 -9.84
CA VAL A 19 9.84 0.87 -9.24
C VAL A 19 9.15 -0.32 -9.88
N TYR A 20 8.77 -1.29 -9.06
CA TYR A 20 8.05 -2.50 -9.47
C TYR A 20 6.75 -2.66 -8.71
N ILE A 21 5.75 -3.24 -9.36
CA ILE A 21 4.53 -3.70 -8.70
C ILE A 21 4.40 -5.22 -8.86
N VAL A 22 4.10 -5.92 -7.77
CA VAL A 22 3.87 -7.37 -7.76
C VAL A 22 2.44 -7.61 -7.28
N THR A 23 1.66 -8.36 -8.04
CA THR A 23 0.26 -8.69 -7.71
C THR A 23 0.05 -10.20 -7.64
N GLY A 24 -0.97 -10.61 -6.89
CA GLY A 24 -1.38 -12.01 -6.69
C GLY A 24 -2.60 -12.38 -7.53
N ASP A 25 -2.50 -12.27 -8.85
CA ASP A 25 -3.56 -12.61 -9.82
C ASP A 25 -4.86 -11.85 -9.62
N LEU A 26 -4.75 -10.56 -9.34
CA LEU A 26 -5.90 -9.66 -9.16
C LEU A 26 -5.59 -8.25 -9.66
N GLY A 27 -6.58 -7.36 -9.60
CA GLY A 27 -6.41 -5.97 -10.04
C GLY A 27 -6.53 -5.79 -11.56
N PHE A 28 -7.13 -6.72 -12.27
CA PHE A 28 -7.17 -6.78 -13.74
C PHE A 28 -7.58 -5.48 -14.43
N GLY A 29 -8.63 -4.81 -13.96
CA GLY A 29 -9.05 -3.51 -14.51
C GLY A 29 -8.18 -2.34 -14.04
N VAL A 30 -7.83 -2.36 -12.77
CA VAL A 30 -7.14 -1.24 -12.09
C VAL A 30 -5.66 -1.16 -12.47
N LEU A 31 -4.99 -2.30 -12.58
CA LEU A 31 -3.56 -2.37 -12.94
C LEU A 31 -3.33 -2.43 -14.47
N LYS A 32 -4.39 -2.37 -15.28
CA LYS A 32 -4.27 -2.36 -16.74
C LYS A 32 -3.25 -1.33 -17.27
N PRO A 33 -3.17 -0.09 -16.74
CA PRO A 33 -2.16 0.86 -17.21
C PRO A 33 -0.72 0.36 -17.04
N PHE A 34 -0.39 -0.34 -15.95
CA PHE A 34 0.94 -0.94 -15.78
C PHE A 34 1.20 -2.01 -16.83
N TRP A 35 0.25 -2.92 -17.06
CA TRP A 35 0.40 -3.97 -18.08
C TRP A 35 0.58 -3.44 -19.49
N THR A 36 -0.02 -2.29 -19.82
CA THR A 36 0.05 -1.71 -21.17
C THR A 36 1.21 -0.76 -21.37
N GLU A 37 1.59 0.00 -20.35
CA GLU A 37 2.60 1.06 -20.50
C GLU A 37 3.96 0.68 -19.90
N LEU A 38 3.98 -0.16 -18.87
CA LEU A 38 5.20 -0.55 -18.14
C LEU A 38 5.23 -2.07 -17.88
N PRO A 39 5.12 -2.94 -18.92
CA PRO A 39 5.01 -4.38 -18.73
C PRO A 39 6.24 -5.00 -18.03
N ASP A 40 7.41 -4.37 -18.13
CA ASP A 40 8.65 -4.83 -17.49
C ASP A 40 8.73 -4.45 -16.00
N GLN A 41 7.80 -3.62 -15.49
CA GLN A 41 7.76 -3.16 -14.10
C GLN A 41 6.58 -3.73 -13.31
N ILE A 42 5.85 -4.70 -13.87
CA ILE A 42 4.77 -5.41 -13.20
C ILE A 42 4.95 -6.92 -13.30
N ILE A 43 4.71 -7.61 -12.18
CA ILE A 43 4.83 -9.06 -12.06
C ILE A 43 3.53 -9.62 -11.49
N ASN A 44 2.99 -10.68 -12.10
CA ASN A 44 1.92 -11.47 -11.52
C ASN A 44 2.53 -12.73 -10.87
N ALA A 45 2.47 -12.82 -9.55
CA ALA A 45 2.98 -13.95 -8.79
C ALA A 45 2.00 -15.14 -8.70
N GLY A 46 0.83 -15.01 -9.33
CA GLY A 46 -0.27 -15.96 -9.17
C GLY A 46 -0.99 -15.81 -7.83
N ILE A 47 -1.97 -16.67 -7.56
CA ILE A 47 -2.72 -16.67 -6.29
C ILE A 47 -1.84 -17.26 -5.18
N ALA A 48 -0.76 -16.56 -4.87
CA ALA A 48 0.29 -17.01 -3.94
C ALA A 48 0.91 -15.80 -3.22
N GLU A 49 0.14 -15.16 -2.33
CA GLU A 49 0.52 -13.86 -1.74
C GLU A 49 1.76 -13.94 -0.83
N GLN A 50 2.01 -15.09 -0.19
CA GLN A 50 3.27 -15.29 0.53
C GLN A 50 4.46 -15.24 -0.43
N ASN A 51 4.37 -15.97 -1.56
CA ASN A 51 5.39 -15.92 -2.61
C ASN A 51 5.51 -14.52 -3.24
N MET A 52 4.40 -13.82 -3.46
CA MET A 52 4.37 -12.43 -3.90
C MET A 52 5.22 -11.54 -2.99
N THR A 53 5.09 -11.70 -1.69
CA THR A 53 5.83 -10.93 -0.69
C THR A 53 7.32 -11.28 -0.70
N SER A 54 7.66 -12.58 -0.79
CA SER A 54 9.07 -13.02 -0.88
C SER A 54 9.74 -12.59 -2.20
N ILE A 55 9.03 -12.62 -3.33
CA ILE A 55 9.50 -12.05 -4.61
C ILE A 55 9.81 -10.57 -4.45
N ALA A 56 8.90 -9.82 -3.80
CA ALA A 56 9.09 -8.39 -3.57
C ALA A 56 10.33 -8.13 -2.70
N ALA A 57 10.54 -8.91 -1.64
CA ALA A 57 11.71 -8.81 -0.80
C ALA A 57 13.01 -9.08 -1.58
N GLY A 58 13.04 -10.14 -2.39
CA GLY A 58 14.18 -10.48 -3.24
C GLY A 58 14.55 -9.38 -4.22
N LEU A 59 13.56 -8.80 -4.89
CA LEU A 59 13.75 -7.66 -5.79
C LEU A 59 14.26 -6.41 -5.04
N ALA A 60 13.71 -6.14 -3.86
CA ALA A 60 14.14 -5.02 -3.04
C ALA A 60 15.59 -5.16 -2.57
N MET A 61 16.05 -6.37 -2.25
CA MET A 61 17.44 -6.67 -1.94
C MET A 61 18.39 -6.43 -3.13
N GLN A 62 17.86 -6.42 -4.35
CA GLN A 62 18.59 -6.04 -5.58
C GLN A 62 18.47 -4.53 -5.90
N GLY A 63 18.05 -3.72 -4.93
CA GLY A 63 17.97 -2.27 -5.07
C GLY A 63 16.69 -1.75 -5.73
N LYS A 64 15.65 -2.58 -5.86
CA LYS A 64 14.36 -2.14 -6.40
C LYS A 64 13.46 -1.57 -5.31
N ILE A 65 12.50 -0.74 -5.72
CA ILE A 65 11.41 -0.22 -4.89
C ILE A 65 10.17 -1.00 -5.28
N VAL A 66 9.70 -1.89 -4.40
CA VAL A 66 8.71 -2.88 -4.78
C VAL A 66 7.39 -2.68 -4.04
N TYR A 67 6.32 -2.57 -4.78
CA TYR A 67 4.96 -2.49 -4.25
C TYR A 67 4.28 -3.84 -4.41
N THR A 68 3.87 -4.50 -3.32
CA THR A 68 2.91 -5.60 -3.41
C THR A 68 1.51 -5.04 -3.43
N TYR A 69 0.63 -5.60 -4.25
CA TYR A 69 -0.74 -5.10 -4.40
C TYR A 69 -1.75 -6.24 -4.28
N SER A 70 -2.59 -6.19 -3.26
CA SER A 70 -3.65 -7.16 -3.07
C SER A 70 -4.82 -6.63 -2.23
N ILE A 71 -5.86 -7.47 -2.05
CA ILE A 71 -7.10 -7.15 -1.33
C ILE A 71 -6.97 -7.48 0.15
N GLY A 72 -7.30 -6.51 0.99
CA GLY A 72 -7.57 -6.63 2.42
C GLY A 72 -6.64 -7.59 3.16
N ASN A 73 -7.21 -8.72 3.51
CA ASN A 73 -6.59 -9.75 4.32
C ASN A 73 -5.44 -10.51 3.62
N PHE A 74 -5.47 -10.61 2.29
CA PHE A 74 -4.54 -11.44 1.54
C PHE A 74 -3.08 -10.97 1.63
N PRO A 75 -2.74 -9.67 1.44
CA PRO A 75 -1.36 -9.23 1.56
C PRO A 75 -0.92 -8.98 3.01
N THR A 76 -1.81 -9.10 3.99
CA THR A 76 -1.54 -8.79 5.40
C THR A 76 -1.51 -10.05 6.26
N LEU A 77 -2.65 -10.54 6.74
CA LEU A 77 -2.73 -11.68 7.67
C LEU A 77 -2.06 -12.93 7.10
N ARG A 78 -2.29 -13.23 5.82
CA ARG A 78 -1.68 -14.38 5.15
C ARG A 78 -0.16 -14.27 5.02
N CYS A 79 0.39 -13.05 4.93
CA CYS A 79 1.80 -12.78 4.63
C CYS A 79 2.57 -12.20 5.81
N ILE A 80 2.02 -12.22 7.02
CA ILE A 80 2.62 -11.56 8.19
C ILE A 80 4.04 -12.04 8.48
N GLU A 81 4.30 -13.33 8.29
CA GLU A 81 5.63 -13.90 8.46
C GLU A 81 6.63 -13.36 7.44
N GLN A 82 6.26 -13.37 6.16
CA GLN A 82 7.12 -12.87 5.08
C GLN A 82 7.36 -11.36 5.22
N ILE A 83 6.33 -10.60 5.60
CA ILE A 83 6.50 -9.16 5.88
C ILE A 83 7.49 -8.95 7.02
N ARG A 84 7.36 -9.71 8.12
CA ARG A 84 8.25 -9.61 9.27
C ARG A 84 9.66 -10.04 8.95
N ASN A 85 9.83 -11.24 8.39
CA ASN A 85 11.14 -11.89 8.24
C ASN A 85 11.85 -11.45 6.97
N ASP A 86 11.16 -11.44 5.82
CA ASP A 86 11.80 -11.18 4.53
C ASP A 86 11.88 -9.67 4.23
N CYS A 87 10.88 -8.88 4.66
CA CYS A 87 10.86 -7.46 4.39
C CYS A 87 11.41 -6.60 5.54
N ALA A 88 10.74 -6.61 6.70
CA ALA A 88 11.07 -5.69 7.80
C ALA A 88 12.44 -5.98 8.41
N TYR A 89 12.73 -7.23 8.75
CA TYR A 89 14.01 -7.63 9.35
C TYR A 89 15.22 -7.28 8.46
N HIS A 90 15.06 -7.35 7.14
CA HIS A 90 16.10 -6.99 6.17
C HIS A 90 16.06 -5.51 5.75
N ASN A 91 15.19 -4.70 6.35
CA ASN A 91 14.96 -3.31 5.94
C ASN A 91 14.73 -3.17 4.41
N ALA A 92 14.06 -4.16 3.82
CA ALA A 92 13.81 -4.22 2.40
C ALA A 92 12.85 -3.10 1.95
N ASN A 93 13.13 -2.49 0.80
CA ASN A 93 12.33 -1.40 0.27
C ASN A 93 11.02 -1.92 -0.38
N VAL A 94 10.19 -2.54 0.45
CA VAL A 94 8.90 -3.14 0.06
C VAL A 94 7.75 -2.30 0.61
N LYS A 95 6.79 -1.97 -0.26
CA LYS A 95 5.57 -1.25 0.08
C LYS A 95 4.39 -2.20 -0.03
N VAL A 96 3.91 -2.69 1.10
CA VAL A 96 2.76 -3.60 1.18
C VAL A 96 1.49 -2.77 1.02
N VAL A 97 0.79 -2.92 -0.11
CA VAL A 97 -0.44 -2.18 -0.42
C VAL A 97 -1.66 -3.07 -0.27
N CYS A 98 -2.50 -2.70 0.66
CA CYS A 98 -3.78 -3.35 0.97
C CYS A 98 -4.94 -2.50 0.47
N VAL A 99 -5.80 -3.05 -0.35
CA VAL A 99 -7.04 -2.39 -0.80
C VAL A 99 -8.24 -2.96 -0.07
N GLY A 100 -9.07 -2.08 0.49
CA GLY A 100 -10.32 -2.45 1.14
C GLY A 100 -10.18 -2.78 2.61
N GLY A 101 -9.65 -1.83 3.40
CA GLY A 101 -9.57 -1.95 4.85
C GLY A 101 -10.93 -2.08 5.55
N GLY A 102 -10.97 -2.73 6.70
CA GLY A 102 -12.19 -2.95 7.47
C GLY A 102 -13.16 -3.88 6.76
N PHE A 103 -14.43 -3.48 6.73
CA PHE A 103 -15.56 -4.24 6.15
C PHE A 103 -15.94 -3.81 4.72
N VAL A 104 -15.08 -3.10 4.01
CA VAL A 104 -15.37 -2.52 2.69
C VAL A 104 -15.83 -3.56 1.66
N TYR A 105 -15.37 -4.80 1.78
CA TYR A 105 -15.79 -5.89 0.88
C TYR A 105 -17.10 -6.59 1.30
N GLY A 106 -17.71 -6.19 2.42
CA GLY A 106 -19.07 -6.56 2.83
C GLY A 106 -19.40 -8.04 2.70
N SER A 107 -20.27 -8.38 1.74
CA SER A 107 -20.80 -9.74 1.51
C SER A 107 -19.75 -10.78 1.11
N LEU A 108 -18.53 -10.39 0.73
CA LEU A 108 -17.45 -11.35 0.47
C LEU A 108 -16.91 -12.01 1.75
N GLY A 109 -17.29 -11.46 2.90
CA GLY A 109 -17.10 -12.07 4.20
C GLY A 109 -15.68 -11.95 4.75
N MET A 110 -15.44 -12.71 5.80
CA MET A 110 -14.25 -12.60 6.65
C MET A 110 -12.93 -12.79 5.91
N SER A 111 -12.89 -13.60 4.85
CA SER A 111 -11.68 -13.80 4.05
C SER A 111 -11.19 -12.53 3.34
N HIS A 112 -12.08 -11.54 3.13
CA HIS A 112 -11.77 -10.26 2.48
C HIS A 112 -11.72 -9.08 3.46
N HIS A 113 -12.20 -9.27 4.70
CA HIS A 113 -12.19 -8.22 5.72
C HIS A 113 -10.76 -8.00 6.24
N ALA A 114 -10.40 -6.74 6.45
CA ALA A 114 -9.11 -6.36 7.05
C ALA A 114 -9.38 -5.47 8.27
N THR A 115 -9.66 -6.10 9.41
CA THR A 115 -9.99 -5.45 10.68
C THR A 115 -8.80 -5.40 11.62
N GLU A 116 -7.88 -6.38 11.54
CA GLU A 116 -6.70 -6.52 12.39
C GLU A 116 -5.42 -5.97 11.75
N ASP A 117 -5.47 -5.63 10.48
CA ASP A 117 -4.33 -5.28 9.63
C ASP A 117 -3.44 -4.16 10.21
N ILE A 118 -4.04 -3.07 10.65
CA ILE A 118 -3.30 -1.95 11.25
C ILE A 118 -2.63 -2.39 12.56
N ALA A 119 -3.31 -3.14 13.41
CA ALA A 119 -2.76 -3.61 14.68
C ALA A 119 -1.55 -4.54 14.45
N MET A 120 -1.67 -5.48 13.52
CA MET A 120 -0.58 -6.40 13.16
C MET A 120 0.62 -5.66 12.59
N MET A 121 0.40 -4.76 11.62
CA MET A 121 1.49 -4.04 10.98
C MET A 121 2.20 -3.09 11.94
N ARG A 122 1.47 -2.46 12.87
CA ARG A 122 2.06 -1.61 13.92
C ARG A 122 2.85 -2.40 14.97
N ALA A 123 2.57 -3.68 15.14
CA ALA A 123 3.32 -4.54 16.05
C ALA A 123 4.68 -4.99 15.48
N LEU A 124 4.88 -4.89 14.17
CA LEU A 124 6.14 -5.25 13.54
C LEU A 124 7.16 -4.10 13.68
N PRO A 125 8.40 -4.37 14.14
CA PRO A 125 9.47 -3.39 14.15
C PRO A 125 9.77 -2.89 12.73
N ASP A 126 10.17 -1.63 12.61
CA ASP A 126 10.64 -1.01 11.38
C ASP A 126 9.64 -1.00 10.21
N VAL A 127 8.36 -1.19 10.49
CA VAL A 127 7.27 -1.04 9.51
C VAL A 127 6.57 0.30 9.69
N THR A 128 6.63 1.14 8.67
CA THR A 128 5.86 2.39 8.63
C THR A 128 4.45 2.12 8.13
N VAL A 129 3.44 2.50 8.94
CA VAL A 129 2.02 2.25 8.64
C VAL A 129 1.32 3.54 8.25
N LEU A 130 0.67 3.54 7.07
CA LEU A 130 -0.12 4.66 6.56
C LEU A 130 -1.54 4.18 6.22
N ALA A 131 -2.53 4.95 6.67
CA ALA A 131 -3.94 4.73 6.40
C ALA A 131 -4.60 6.07 6.02
N PRO A 132 -4.40 6.56 4.77
CA PRO A 132 -4.95 7.83 4.32
C PRO A 132 -6.48 7.84 4.42
N GLY A 133 -7.04 8.99 4.81
CA GLY A 133 -8.46 9.20 4.99
C GLY A 133 -9.20 9.60 3.70
N ASP A 134 -8.48 10.19 2.73
CA ASP A 134 -9.08 10.64 1.47
C ASP A 134 -8.17 10.46 0.24
N LEU A 135 -8.64 10.97 -0.90
CA LEU A 135 -7.92 10.85 -2.17
C LEU A 135 -6.63 11.65 -2.20
N VAL A 136 -6.60 12.81 -1.54
CA VAL A 136 -5.42 13.70 -1.52
C VAL A 136 -4.35 13.11 -0.62
N GLU A 137 -4.74 12.64 0.56
CA GLU A 137 -3.82 11.91 1.43
C GLU A 137 -3.29 10.63 0.78
N ALA A 138 -4.11 9.89 0.03
CA ALA A 138 -3.67 8.70 -0.68
C ALA A 138 -2.61 9.01 -1.74
N GLU A 139 -2.74 10.14 -2.44
CA GLU A 139 -1.74 10.61 -3.39
C GLU A 139 -0.43 10.98 -2.68
N GLU A 140 -0.51 11.80 -1.64
CA GLU A 140 0.67 12.26 -0.90
C GLU A 140 1.35 11.11 -0.12
N ALA A 141 0.58 10.19 0.46
CA ALA A 141 1.11 8.98 1.09
C ALA A 141 1.89 8.12 0.08
N THR A 142 1.37 7.96 -1.14
CA THR A 142 2.05 7.22 -2.21
C THR A 142 3.39 7.86 -2.57
N LYS A 143 3.41 9.18 -2.72
CA LYS A 143 4.64 9.95 -2.99
C LYS A 143 5.64 9.88 -1.82
N ALA A 144 5.14 9.92 -0.58
CA ALA A 144 5.96 9.86 0.62
C ALA A 144 6.65 8.51 0.78
N ILE A 145 5.92 7.40 0.66
CA ILE A 145 6.51 6.06 0.81
C ILE A 145 7.46 5.70 -0.33
N TYR A 146 7.30 6.28 -1.52
CA TYR A 146 8.28 6.15 -2.60
C TYR A 146 9.65 6.68 -2.19
N LYS A 147 9.68 7.81 -1.49
CA LYS A 147 10.93 8.44 -1.02
C LYS A 147 11.50 7.80 0.24
N GLN A 148 10.70 7.05 0.96
CA GLN A 148 11.08 6.43 2.23
C GLN A 148 11.70 5.05 1.99
N ALA A 149 12.90 4.83 2.49
CA ALA A 149 13.52 3.51 2.52
C ALA A 149 12.82 2.58 3.52
N GLY A 150 13.02 1.26 3.34
CA GLY A 150 12.48 0.24 4.23
C GLY A 150 11.04 -0.14 3.93
N THR A 151 10.49 -0.96 4.84
CA THR A 151 9.17 -1.55 4.67
C THR A 151 8.06 -0.59 5.10
N CYS A 152 7.09 -0.39 4.22
CA CYS A 152 5.89 0.40 4.53
C CYS A 152 4.63 -0.42 4.29
N TYR A 153 3.59 -0.14 5.04
CA TYR A 153 2.24 -0.64 4.84
C TYR A 153 1.32 0.52 4.47
N LEU A 154 0.65 0.42 3.33
CA LEU A 154 -0.31 1.42 2.85
C LEU A 154 -1.70 0.79 2.75
N ARG A 155 -2.61 1.24 3.63
CA ARG A 155 -4.00 0.79 3.67
C ARG A 155 -4.89 1.74 2.89
N LEU A 156 -5.51 1.27 1.82
CA LEU A 156 -6.36 2.05 0.94
C LEU A 156 -7.83 1.64 1.05
N GLY A 157 -8.72 2.60 0.87
CA GLY A 157 -10.12 2.31 0.58
C GLY A 157 -10.28 1.75 -0.84
N ARG A 158 -11.42 1.09 -1.08
CA ARG A 158 -11.75 0.47 -2.37
C ARG A 158 -12.19 1.48 -3.43
N GLY A 159 -12.95 2.49 -3.01
CA GLY A 159 -13.55 3.51 -3.87
C GLY A 159 -14.78 4.14 -3.24
N GLY A 160 -15.16 5.32 -3.71
CA GLY A 160 -16.30 6.07 -3.18
C GLY A 160 -15.98 6.93 -1.94
N GLU A 161 -14.70 7.01 -1.56
CA GLU A 161 -14.27 7.86 -0.46
C GLU A 161 -14.49 9.33 -0.83
N LYS A 162 -14.99 10.09 0.14
CA LYS A 162 -15.18 11.53 0.01
C LYS A 162 -13.83 12.23 0.03
N ARG A 163 -13.71 13.30 -0.72
CA ARG A 163 -12.57 14.20 -0.62
C ARG A 163 -12.77 15.11 0.59
N ILE A 164 -11.78 15.13 1.47
CA ILE A 164 -11.75 15.97 2.69
C ILE A 164 -10.87 17.19 2.44
N HIS A 165 -9.69 16.97 1.86
CA HIS A 165 -8.73 18.02 1.56
C HIS A 165 -8.85 18.51 0.10
N GLU A 166 -8.70 19.80 -0.10
CA GLU A 166 -8.56 20.35 -1.47
C GLU A 166 -7.15 20.10 -2.00
N SER A 167 -6.14 20.31 -1.17
CA SER A 167 -4.72 20.02 -1.42
C SER A 167 -3.98 19.88 -0.09
N LEU A 168 -2.82 19.23 -0.12
CA LEU A 168 -1.92 19.11 1.02
C LEU A 168 -0.51 19.48 0.58
N SER A 169 -0.04 20.67 0.98
CA SER A 169 1.33 21.13 0.71
C SER A 169 2.36 20.56 1.68
N ASP A 170 1.94 20.25 2.92
CA ASP A 170 2.82 19.93 4.04
C ASP A 170 2.62 18.52 4.57
N PHE A 171 2.25 17.56 3.70
CA PHE A 171 2.10 16.17 4.10
C PHE A 171 3.45 15.60 4.57
N THR A 172 3.49 15.19 5.82
CA THR A 172 4.66 14.57 6.43
C THR A 172 4.23 13.32 7.20
N VAL A 173 4.83 12.17 6.88
CA VAL A 173 4.59 10.93 7.62
C VAL A 173 4.89 11.12 9.10
N GLY A 174 3.95 10.70 9.96
CA GLY A 174 4.07 10.85 11.42
C GLY A 174 3.63 12.19 11.99
N LYS A 175 3.19 13.15 11.17
CA LYS A 175 2.57 14.39 11.64
C LYS A 175 1.07 14.39 11.41
N ALA A 176 0.33 14.75 12.44
CA ALA A 176 -1.12 14.93 12.33
C ALA A 176 -1.46 16.19 11.52
N ILE A 177 -2.51 16.09 10.72
CA ILE A 177 -3.11 17.21 10.00
C ILE A 177 -4.42 17.54 10.70
N ARG A 178 -4.54 18.78 11.20
CA ARG A 178 -5.78 19.22 11.85
C ARG A 178 -6.81 19.56 10.79
N ILE A 179 -7.94 18.87 10.82
CA ILE A 179 -9.04 19.03 9.87
C ILE A 179 -10.05 20.05 10.36
N ASP A 180 -10.31 20.05 11.68
CA ASP A 180 -11.31 20.91 12.30
C ASP A 180 -10.86 21.45 13.67
N GLU A 181 -11.49 22.51 14.12
CA GLU A 181 -11.24 23.14 15.40
C GLU A 181 -12.18 22.58 16.47
N GLY A 182 -11.64 22.18 17.59
CA GLY A 182 -12.40 21.70 18.75
C GLY A 182 -11.72 22.12 20.06
N LYS A 183 -12.44 22.04 21.17
CA LYS A 183 -11.93 22.39 22.51
C LYS A 183 -12.07 21.27 23.53
N GLU A 184 -12.86 20.25 23.27
CA GLU A 184 -13.22 19.24 24.26
C GLU A 184 -12.56 17.89 23.96
N VAL A 185 -12.55 17.45 22.71
CA VAL A 185 -12.04 16.14 22.30
C VAL A 185 -11.26 16.27 20.99
N ALA A 186 -10.14 15.56 20.90
CA ALA A 186 -9.45 15.30 19.63
C ALA A 186 -9.72 13.85 19.20
N ILE A 187 -10.10 13.67 17.95
CA ILE A 187 -10.39 12.36 17.35
C ILE A 187 -9.37 12.08 16.26
#